data_84d62de199701683a0f93b61da938937
#
_entry.id   84d62de199701683a0f93b61da938937
#
_cell.length_a   1.000
_cell.length_b   1.000
_cell.length_c   1.000
_cell.angle_alpha   90.00
_cell.angle_beta   90.00
_cell.angle_gamma   90.00
#
_symmetry.space_group_name_H-M   'P 1'
#
loop_
_entity.id
_entity.type
_entity.pdbx_description
1 polymer ?
#
loop_
_entity_poly.entity_id
_entity_poly.type
_entity_poly.pdbx_seq_one_letter_code
_entity_poly.pdbx_strand_id
1 'polypeptide(L)'
;MQREKLVWNSSKEEEQRMKREIIDASKLELEDKVVAIKRVTKVVKGGRISRVAALVVVGDRNGHVGVGVGKAVETPEAIRKGKEDAAKHLVTVPVNEVGSIPYDWNGQFGSASVLLKTAPEGTGIIAGGPARSVLELAGYKNIRTKSLGSNNKQNVVLATIEGLKAIKSPEEIAKLRGKSLDEILN
;
A
#
# COMPACT_ATOMS: atom_id res chain seq x y z
N MET A 1 -26.80 -3.84 33.12
CA MET A 1 -25.70 -2.92 33.39
C MET A 1 -24.30 -3.42 32.99
N GLN A 2 -23.89 -4.67 33.26
CA GLN A 2 -22.55 -5.17 32.84
C GLN A 2 -22.44 -5.46 31.34
N ARG A 3 -23.48 -5.91 30.67
CA ARG A 3 -23.49 -6.19 29.21
C ARG A 3 -23.41 -4.91 28.34
N GLU A 4 -24.02 -3.85 28.76
CA GLU A 4 -24.00 -2.56 28.05
C GLU A 4 -22.61 -1.87 28.13
N LYS A 5 -21.89 -2.02 29.24
CA LYS A 5 -20.51 -1.54 29.39
C LYS A 5 -19.51 -2.30 28.51
N LEU A 6 -19.73 -3.60 28.28
CA LEU A 6 -18.91 -4.42 27.40
C LEU A 6 -19.09 -4.03 25.92
N VAL A 7 -20.32 -3.79 25.48
CA VAL A 7 -20.62 -3.36 24.10
C VAL A 7 -20.11 -1.94 23.86
N TRP A 8 -20.18 -1.04 24.86
CA TRP A 8 -19.68 0.33 24.72
C TRP A 8 -18.16 0.43 24.73
N ASN A 9 -17.46 -0.46 25.44
CA ASN A 9 -16.00 -0.55 25.38
C ASN A 9 -15.52 -1.13 24.05
N SER A 10 -16.21 -2.13 23.48
CA SER A 10 -15.85 -2.69 22.17
C SER A 10 -16.01 -1.67 21.05
N SER A 11 -17.05 -0.84 21.08
CA SER A 11 -17.24 0.23 20.09
C SER A 11 -16.20 1.36 20.20
N LYS A 12 -15.74 1.69 21.41
CA LYS A 12 -14.64 2.65 21.59
C LYS A 12 -13.28 2.09 21.18
N GLU A 13 -13.04 0.81 21.39
CA GLU A 13 -11.85 0.11 20.91
C GLU A 13 -11.85 -0.01 19.39
N GLU A 14 -13.03 -0.20 18.79
CA GLU A 14 -13.19 -0.18 17.32
C GLU A 14 -13.04 1.23 16.75
N GLU A 15 -13.54 2.28 17.41
CA GLU A 15 -13.28 3.67 17.02
C GLU A 15 -11.82 4.07 17.17
N GLN A 16 -11.12 3.59 18.19
CA GLN A 16 -9.68 3.79 18.35
C GLN A 16 -8.87 2.98 17.29
N ARG A 17 -9.35 1.83 16.89
CA ARG A 17 -8.79 1.05 15.77
C ARG A 17 -8.99 1.72 14.41
N MET A 18 -10.06 2.50 14.23
CA MET A 18 -10.32 3.28 13.03
C MET A 18 -9.63 4.64 13.02
N LYS A 19 -9.04 5.11 14.10
CA LYS A 19 -8.03 6.17 14.05
C LYS A 19 -6.80 5.56 13.39
N ARG A 20 -6.73 5.67 12.05
CA ARG A 20 -5.53 5.40 11.26
C ARG A 20 -4.40 6.10 11.99
N GLU A 21 -3.40 5.35 12.46
CA GLU A 21 -2.17 5.95 12.94
C GLU A 21 -1.65 6.79 11.78
N ILE A 22 -1.79 8.11 11.91
CA ILE A 22 -1.24 9.04 10.93
C ILE A 22 0.27 8.97 11.14
N ILE A 23 0.92 8.25 10.25
CA ILE A 23 2.37 8.11 10.26
C ILE A 23 2.96 9.47 9.92
N ASP A 24 3.80 9.99 10.80
CA ASP A 24 4.39 11.32 10.66
C ASP A 24 5.50 11.26 9.60
N ALA A 25 5.15 11.60 8.36
CA ALA A 25 6.04 11.57 7.20
C ALA A 25 7.32 12.39 7.39
N SER A 26 7.29 13.40 8.28
CA SER A 26 8.44 14.28 8.56
C SER A 26 9.58 13.59 9.30
N LYS A 27 9.32 12.44 9.94
CA LYS A 27 10.31 11.67 10.71
C LYS A 27 10.95 10.55 9.92
N LEU A 28 10.50 10.32 8.70
CA LEU A 28 10.94 9.23 7.84
C LEU A 28 11.77 9.75 6.67
N GLU A 29 12.83 9.04 6.32
CA GLU A 29 13.57 9.26 5.08
C GLU A 29 12.82 8.61 3.93
N LEU A 30 11.99 9.39 3.26
CA LEU A 30 11.11 8.90 2.21
C LEU A 30 11.78 9.00 0.84
N GLU A 31 11.96 7.85 0.19
CA GLU A 31 12.28 7.79 -1.24
C GLU A 31 11.01 7.82 -2.08
N ASP A 32 11.10 8.34 -3.29
CA ASP A 32 9.97 8.39 -4.23
C ASP A 32 10.30 7.73 -5.56
N LYS A 33 9.27 7.13 -6.16
CA LYS A 33 9.35 6.54 -7.49
C LYS A 33 8.14 6.90 -8.33
N VAL A 34 8.35 7.48 -9.50
CA VAL A 34 7.29 7.79 -10.45
C VAL A 34 6.93 6.53 -11.23
N VAL A 35 5.71 6.03 -11.04
CA VAL A 35 5.20 4.82 -11.70
C VAL A 35 4.65 5.11 -13.09
N ALA A 36 3.95 6.23 -13.24
CA ALA A 36 3.37 6.61 -14.52
C ALA A 36 3.12 8.12 -14.61
N ILE A 37 3.32 8.65 -15.80
CA ILE A 37 2.92 10.00 -16.18
C ILE A 37 1.94 9.87 -17.34
N LYS A 38 0.80 10.55 -17.24
CA LYS A 38 -0.23 10.58 -18.30
C LYS A 38 -0.68 12.01 -18.55
N ARG A 39 -0.84 12.38 -19.81
CA ARG A 39 -1.51 13.63 -20.18
C ARG A 39 -3.03 13.42 -20.13
N VAL A 40 -3.72 14.27 -19.39
CA VAL A 40 -5.18 14.27 -19.24
C VAL A 40 -5.74 15.57 -19.77
N THR A 41 -6.88 15.50 -20.48
CA THR A 41 -7.48 16.65 -21.12
C THR A 41 -8.93 16.79 -20.69
N LYS A 42 -9.32 18.01 -20.31
CA LYS A 42 -10.71 18.38 -20.05
C LYS A 42 -11.18 19.28 -21.20
N VAL A 43 -12.30 18.92 -21.82
CA VAL A 43 -12.96 19.74 -22.86
C VAL A 43 -13.90 20.71 -22.16
N VAL A 44 -13.81 22.00 -22.51
CA VAL A 44 -14.64 23.09 -22.01
C VAL A 44 -15.19 23.89 -23.19
N LYS A 45 -16.17 24.77 -22.97
CA LYS A 45 -16.79 25.60 -24.05
C LYS A 45 -15.77 26.39 -24.87
N GLY A 46 -14.66 26.83 -24.27
CA GLY A 46 -13.60 27.59 -24.93
C GLY A 46 -12.45 26.75 -25.52
N GLY A 47 -12.52 25.40 -25.48
CA GLY A 47 -11.46 24.56 -26.04
C GLY A 47 -11.06 23.38 -25.14
N ARG A 48 -9.77 22.97 -25.19
CA ARG A 48 -9.23 21.83 -24.47
C ARG A 48 -8.16 22.28 -23.48
N ILE A 49 -8.37 21.99 -22.18
CA ILE A 49 -7.37 22.24 -21.14
C ILE A 49 -6.62 20.93 -20.90
N SER A 50 -5.32 20.90 -21.24
CA SER A 50 -4.45 19.75 -21.02
C SER A 50 -3.67 19.90 -19.70
N ARG A 51 -3.57 18.81 -18.94
CA ARG A 51 -2.76 18.71 -17.71
C ARG A 51 -1.98 17.41 -17.71
N VAL A 52 -0.98 17.34 -16.85
CA VAL A 52 -0.20 16.14 -16.59
C VAL A 52 -0.68 15.53 -15.26
N ALA A 53 -0.93 14.22 -15.25
CA ALA A 53 -1.19 13.44 -14.07
C ALA A 53 0.01 12.52 -13.82
N ALA A 54 0.62 12.60 -12.65
CA ALA A 54 1.70 11.74 -12.19
C ALA A 54 1.20 10.80 -11.09
N LEU A 55 1.45 9.50 -11.24
CA LEU A 55 1.26 8.48 -10.20
C LEU A 55 2.61 8.26 -9.54
N VAL A 56 2.69 8.55 -8.25
CA VAL A 56 3.92 8.48 -7.46
C VAL A 56 3.71 7.53 -6.30
N VAL A 57 4.72 6.73 -6.01
CA VAL A 57 4.81 5.90 -4.80
C VAL A 57 5.95 6.43 -3.96
N VAL A 58 5.76 6.47 -2.66
CA VAL A 58 6.73 6.94 -1.68
C VAL A 58 6.87 5.87 -0.59
N GLY A 59 8.08 5.65 -0.08
CA GLY A 59 8.32 4.70 1.00
C GLY A 59 9.71 4.87 1.63
N ASP A 60 9.92 4.25 2.77
CA ASP A 60 11.15 4.31 3.57
C ASP A 60 12.00 3.04 3.49
N ARG A 61 11.57 2.04 2.72
CA ARG A 61 12.13 0.68 2.67
C ARG A 61 12.14 -0.07 4.00
N ASN A 62 11.40 0.40 4.98
CA ASN A 62 11.30 -0.17 6.34
C ASN A 62 9.86 -0.53 6.72
N GLY A 63 9.03 -0.87 5.74
CA GLY A 63 7.65 -1.27 5.99
C GLY A 63 6.62 -0.14 5.86
N HIS A 64 7.02 1.07 5.43
CA HIS A 64 6.07 2.15 5.19
C HIS A 64 6.03 2.49 3.70
N VAL A 65 4.84 2.50 3.12
CA VAL A 65 4.64 2.83 1.72
C VAL A 65 3.35 3.62 1.53
N GLY A 66 3.36 4.59 0.63
CA GLY A 66 2.20 5.39 0.28
C GLY A 66 2.11 5.61 -1.22
N VAL A 67 0.91 5.89 -1.71
CA VAL A 67 0.67 6.23 -3.11
C VAL A 67 -0.12 7.52 -3.21
N GLY A 68 0.26 8.34 -4.18
CA GLY A 68 -0.42 9.60 -4.45
C GLY A 68 -0.52 9.91 -5.95
N VAL A 69 -1.50 10.72 -6.29
CA VAL A 69 -1.74 11.18 -7.65
C VAL A 69 -1.73 12.70 -7.70
N GLY A 70 -0.69 13.26 -8.29
CA GLY A 70 -0.60 14.70 -8.54
C GLY A 70 -1.07 15.07 -9.93
N LYS A 71 -1.75 16.21 -10.07
CA LYS A 71 -2.15 16.79 -11.34
C LYS A 71 -1.75 18.26 -11.40
N ALA A 72 -1.00 18.64 -12.47
CA ALA A 72 -0.60 20.02 -12.72
C ALA A 72 -0.49 20.30 -14.20
N VAL A 73 -0.19 21.56 -14.57
CA VAL A 73 0.11 21.93 -15.95
C VAL A 73 1.48 21.42 -16.35
N GLU A 74 2.45 21.54 -15.44
CA GLU A 74 3.83 21.10 -15.62
C GLU A 74 4.09 19.76 -14.95
N THR A 75 4.98 18.96 -15.54
CA THR A 75 5.35 17.63 -15.05
C THR A 75 6.02 17.67 -13.66
N PRO A 76 7.01 18.55 -13.39
CA PRO A 76 7.65 18.59 -12.06
C PRO A 76 6.65 18.91 -10.94
N GLU A 77 5.73 19.84 -11.21
CA GLU A 77 4.67 20.22 -10.26
C GLU A 77 3.68 19.07 -9.99
N ALA A 78 3.34 18.30 -11.04
CA ALA A 78 2.49 17.14 -10.89
C ALA A 78 3.16 16.06 -10.01
N ILE A 79 4.47 15.84 -10.18
CA ILE A 79 5.25 14.91 -9.36
C ILE A 79 5.32 15.39 -7.91
N ARG A 80 5.63 16.67 -7.67
CA ARG A 80 5.67 17.26 -6.33
C ARG A 80 4.35 17.07 -5.58
N LYS A 81 3.23 17.40 -6.22
CA LYS A 81 1.89 17.19 -5.66
C LYS A 81 1.58 15.72 -5.41
N GLY A 82 2.05 14.82 -6.30
CA GLY A 82 1.91 13.38 -6.11
C GLY A 82 2.68 12.86 -4.89
N LYS A 83 3.89 13.38 -4.63
CA LYS A 83 4.68 13.06 -3.42
C LYS A 83 3.97 13.52 -2.15
N GLU A 84 3.49 14.76 -2.12
CA GLU A 84 2.76 15.32 -0.98
C GLU A 84 1.46 14.52 -0.68
N ASP A 85 0.77 14.08 -1.73
CA ASP A 85 -0.42 13.25 -1.60
C ASP A 85 -0.06 11.85 -1.08
N ALA A 86 0.99 11.22 -1.61
CA ALA A 86 1.48 9.92 -1.16
C ALA A 86 1.94 9.93 0.29
N ALA A 87 2.65 10.98 0.72
CA ALA A 87 3.10 11.15 2.11
C ALA A 87 1.95 11.27 3.12
N LYS A 88 0.77 11.73 2.70
CA LYS A 88 -0.43 11.77 3.54
C LYS A 88 -1.13 10.42 3.66
N HIS A 89 -0.84 9.49 2.76
CA HIS A 89 -1.48 8.18 2.66
C HIS A 89 -0.49 7.04 2.90
N LEU A 90 0.46 7.23 3.83
CA LEU A 90 1.39 6.19 4.24
C LEU A 90 0.65 5.06 4.98
N VAL A 91 1.08 3.84 4.72
CA VAL A 91 0.55 2.62 5.31
C VAL A 91 1.71 1.76 5.79
N THR A 92 1.61 1.19 6.99
CA THR A 92 2.54 0.19 7.49
C THR A 92 2.17 -1.18 6.92
N VAL A 93 3.17 -1.92 6.46
CA VAL A 93 3.01 -3.27 5.91
C VAL A 93 3.93 -4.25 6.62
N PRO A 94 3.49 -5.50 6.88
CA PRO A 94 4.30 -6.48 7.56
C PRO A 94 5.39 -7.02 6.63
N VAL A 95 6.63 -6.93 7.05
CA VAL A 95 7.81 -7.49 6.36
C VAL A 95 8.48 -8.48 7.30
N ASN A 96 8.68 -9.73 6.86
CA ASN A 96 9.38 -10.75 7.62
C ASN A 96 10.90 -10.51 7.60
N GLU A 97 11.65 -11.20 8.47
CA GLU A 97 13.11 -11.14 8.55
C GLU A 97 13.80 -11.47 7.20
N VAL A 98 13.22 -12.37 6.43
CA VAL A 98 13.67 -12.73 5.07
C VAL A 98 13.35 -11.65 4.03
N GLY A 99 12.62 -10.60 4.40
CA GLY A 99 12.15 -9.57 3.48
C GLY A 99 11.01 -10.06 2.57
N SER A 100 10.15 -10.95 3.05
CA SER A 100 8.98 -11.50 2.35
C SER A 100 7.68 -11.24 3.13
N ILE A 101 6.55 -11.59 2.53
CA ILE A 101 5.24 -11.61 3.20
C ILE A 101 5.09 -12.90 4.03
N PRO A 102 4.29 -12.89 5.13
CA PRO A 102 4.08 -14.08 5.96
C PRO A 102 3.33 -15.20 5.26
N TYR A 103 2.37 -14.90 4.41
CA TYR A 103 1.55 -15.88 3.66
C TYR A 103 1.06 -15.29 2.33
N ASP A 104 0.63 -16.18 1.42
CA ASP A 104 0.11 -15.80 0.12
C ASP A 104 -1.21 -15.04 0.26
N TRP A 105 -1.36 -13.95 -0.48
CA TRP A 105 -2.55 -13.12 -0.44
C TRP A 105 -2.92 -12.56 -1.82
N ASN A 106 -4.21 -12.32 -2.03
CA ASN A 106 -4.71 -11.69 -3.26
C ASN A 106 -5.31 -10.32 -2.95
N GLY A 107 -4.58 -9.27 -3.30
CA GLY A 107 -5.05 -7.90 -3.18
C GLY A 107 -5.96 -7.51 -4.34
N GLN A 108 -7.05 -6.79 -4.06
CA GLN A 108 -8.02 -6.36 -5.06
C GLN A 108 -8.36 -4.89 -4.91
N PHE A 109 -8.44 -4.19 -6.04
CA PHE A 109 -8.93 -2.83 -6.10
C PHE A 109 -9.62 -2.57 -7.46
N GLY A 110 -10.93 -2.31 -7.42
CA GLY A 110 -11.75 -2.23 -8.61
C GLY A 110 -11.67 -3.51 -9.45
N SER A 111 -11.26 -3.39 -10.70
CA SER A 111 -11.06 -4.53 -11.61
C SER A 111 -9.63 -5.09 -11.62
N ALA A 112 -8.71 -4.53 -10.84
CA ALA A 112 -7.35 -5.04 -10.71
C ALA A 112 -7.27 -6.04 -9.55
N SER A 113 -6.57 -7.14 -9.79
CA SER A 113 -6.27 -8.17 -8.80
C SER A 113 -4.78 -8.48 -8.88
N VAL A 114 -4.10 -8.50 -7.74
CA VAL A 114 -2.67 -8.77 -7.63
C VAL A 114 -2.44 -9.90 -6.64
N LEU A 115 -1.99 -11.03 -7.14
CA LEU A 115 -1.59 -12.16 -6.33
C LEU A 115 -0.18 -11.89 -5.77
N LEU A 116 -0.06 -11.90 -4.45
CA LEU A 116 1.18 -11.78 -3.70
C LEU A 116 1.54 -13.16 -3.16
N LYS A 117 2.73 -13.66 -3.46
CA LYS A 117 3.22 -14.97 -3.01
C LYS A 117 4.51 -14.84 -2.23
N THR A 118 4.61 -15.62 -1.18
CA THR A 118 5.85 -15.79 -0.42
C THR A 118 6.97 -16.29 -1.33
N ALA A 119 8.20 -15.93 -1.01
CA ALA A 119 9.38 -16.38 -1.72
C ALA A 119 10.54 -16.64 -0.75
N PRO A 120 11.35 -17.68 -1.00
CA PRO A 120 12.55 -17.96 -0.22
C PRO A 120 13.59 -16.86 -0.45
N GLU A 121 14.56 -16.80 0.46
CA GLU A 121 15.70 -15.89 0.36
C GLU A 121 16.45 -16.08 -0.96
N GLY A 122 16.93 -14.98 -1.54
CA GLY A 122 17.66 -14.98 -2.81
C GLY A 122 16.78 -14.96 -4.06
N THR A 123 15.46 -15.05 -3.94
CA THR A 123 14.54 -14.98 -5.10
C THR A 123 14.49 -13.58 -5.74
N GLY A 124 14.63 -12.54 -4.93
CA GLY A 124 14.45 -11.17 -5.37
C GLY A 124 12.97 -10.78 -5.57
N ILE A 125 12.74 -9.60 -6.11
CA ILE A 125 11.39 -9.08 -6.38
C ILE A 125 10.97 -9.46 -7.80
N ILE A 126 10.07 -10.43 -7.93
CA ILE A 126 9.46 -10.82 -9.19
C ILE A 126 8.06 -10.23 -9.28
N ALA A 127 7.96 -9.04 -9.90
CA ALA A 127 6.73 -8.27 -9.95
C ALA A 127 6.61 -7.47 -11.24
N GLY A 128 5.38 -7.19 -11.66
CA GLY A 128 5.09 -6.23 -12.72
C GLY A 128 5.49 -4.81 -12.31
N GLY A 129 5.88 -3.96 -13.27
CA GLY A 129 6.45 -2.63 -13.01
C GLY A 129 5.74 -1.80 -11.93
N PRO A 130 4.40 -1.60 -12.00
CA PRO A 130 3.68 -0.84 -10.98
C PRO A 130 3.72 -1.47 -9.58
N ALA A 131 3.52 -2.79 -9.47
CA ALA A 131 3.59 -3.52 -8.21
C ALA A 131 5.03 -3.54 -7.66
N ARG A 132 6.04 -3.72 -8.54
CA ARG A 132 7.46 -3.71 -8.16
C ARG A 132 7.84 -2.40 -7.47
N SER A 133 7.38 -1.25 -7.98
CA SER A 133 7.69 0.05 -7.38
C SER A 133 7.16 0.17 -5.95
N VAL A 134 6.00 -0.40 -5.66
CA VAL A 134 5.43 -0.45 -4.30
C VAL A 134 6.27 -1.34 -3.40
N LEU A 135 6.60 -2.55 -3.86
CA LEU A 135 7.31 -3.55 -3.07
C LEU A 135 8.76 -3.13 -2.74
N GLU A 136 9.46 -2.53 -3.70
CA GLU A 136 10.81 -2.00 -3.49
C GLU A 136 10.83 -0.90 -2.43
N LEU A 137 9.88 0.05 -2.51
CA LEU A 137 9.79 1.15 -1.56
C LEU A 137 9.22 0.73 -0.19
N ALA A 138 8.47 -0.36 -0.13
CA ALA A 138 8.03 -0.97 1.12
C ALA A 138 9.14 -1.76 1.84
N GLY A 139 10.27 -2.06 1.15
CA GLY A 139 11.40 -2.79 1.74
C GLY A 139 11.38 -4.28 1.55
N TYR A 140 10.48 -4.83 0.72
CA TYR A 140 10.52 -6.25 0.39
C TYR A 140 11.77 -6.58 -0.44
N LYS A 141 12.38 -7.73 -0.14
CA LYS A 141 13.54 -8.27 -0.86
C LYS A 141 13.19 -9.51 -1.66
N ASN A 142 12.30 -10.35 -1.14
CA ASN A 142 11.97 -11.65 -1.71
C ASN A 142 10.45 -11.81 -1.79
N ILE A 143 9.88 -11.60 -2.98
CA ILE A 143 8.44 -11.71 -3.22
C ILE A 143 8.15 -12.04 -4.69
N ARG A 144 7.13 -12.86 -4.92
CA ARG A 144 6.62 -13.17 -6.25
C ARG A 144 5.20 -12.63 -6.41
N THR A 145 4.94 -11.91 -7.47
CA THR A 145 3.61 -11.35 -7.71
C THR A 145 3.13 -11.57 -9.13
N LYS A 146 1.80 -11.63 -9.29
CA LYS A 146 1.16 -11.69 -10.61
C LYS A 146 -0.06 -10.78 -10.63
N SER A 147 -0.09 -9.85 -11.58
CA SER A 147 -1.30 -9.08 -11.88
C SER A 147 -2.25 -9.95 -12.72
N LEU A 148 -3.45 -10.20 -12.19
CA LEU A 148 -4.46 -11.11 -12.76
C LEU A 148 -5.67 -10.37 -13.33
N GLY A 149 -5.84 -9.13 -13.14
CA GLY A 149 -7.00 -8.37 -13.62
C GLY A 149 -6.60 -7.27 -14.60
N SER A 150 -7.13 -6.10 -14.36
CA SER A 150 -6.85 -4.93 -15.19
C SER A 150 -5.38 -4.51 -15.12
N ASN A 151 -4.82 -4.12 -16.27
CA ASN A 151 -3.46 -3.57 -16.40
C ASN A 151 -3.38 -2.05 -16.12
N ASN A 152 -4.43 -1.43 -15.61
CA ASN A 152 -4.37 -0.03 -15.23
C ASN A 152 -3.38 0.16 -14.09
N LYS A 153 -2.28 0.87 -14.36
CA LYS A 153 -1.17 1.08 -13.42
C LYS A 153 -1.63 1.63 -12.06
N GLN A 154 -2.59 2.54 -12.04
CA GLN A 154 -3.13 3.09 -10.80
C GLN A 154 -3.87 2.02 -9.99
N ASN A 155 -4.74 1.25 -10.64
CA ASN A 155 -5.49 0.19 -9.95
C ASN A 155 -4.57 -0.93 -9.46
N VAL A 156 -3.52 -1.29 -10.23
CA VAL A 156 -2.53 -2.31 -9.82
C VAL A 156 -1.77 -1.86 -8.58
N VAL A 157 -1.32 -0.60 -8.52
CA VAL A 157 -0.65 -0.03 -7.34
C VAL A 157 -1.56 -0.06 -6.12
N LEU A 158 -2.81 0.40 -6.27
CA LEU A 158 -3.79 0.40 -5.18
C LEU A 158 -4.15 -1.02 -4.72
N ALA A 159 -4.34 -1.97 -5.67
CA ALA A 159 -4.57 -3.38 -5.34
C ALA A 159 -3.40 -4.00 -4.57
N THR A 160 -2.15 -3.63 -4.93
CA THR A 160 -0.96 -4.10 -4.21
C THR A 160 -0.95 -3.56 -2.77
N ILE A 161 -1.22 -2.28 -2.57
CA ILE A 161 -1.25 -1.66 -1.24
C ILE A 161 -2.39 -2.23 -0.39
N GLU A 162 -3.60 -2.35 -0.93
CA GLU A 162 -4.72 -2.94 -0.19
C GLU A 162 -4.46 -4.42 0.14
N GLY A 163 -3.79 -5.15 -0.76
CA GLY A 163 -3.34 -6.52 -0.49
C GLY A 163 -2.36 -6.60 0.67
N LEU A 164 -1.33 -5.77 0.67
CA LEU A 164 -0.32 -5.71 1.73
C LEU A 164 -0.91 -5.27 3.08
N LYS A 165 -1.87 -4.37 3.06
CA LYS A 165 -2.59 -3.85 4.23
C LYS A 165 -3.51 -4.90 4.87
N ALA A 166 -4.05 -5.80 4.06
CA ALA A 166 -4.91 -6.88 4.54
C ALA A 166 -4.12 -8.04 5.19
N ILE A 167 -2.82 -8.14 4.90
CA ILE A 167 -1.94 -9.12 5.51
C ILE A 167 -1.68 -8.72 6.96
N LYS A 168 -1.97 -9.63 7.89
CA LYS A 168 -1.72 -9.46 9.31
C LYS A 168 -0.41 -10.13 9.71
N SER A 169 0.28 -9.57 10.69
CA SER A 169 1.45 -10.23 11.26
C SER A 169 1.05 -11.53 11.99
N PRO A 170 1.95 -12.53 12.07
CA PRO A 170 1.68 -13.75 12.83
C PRO A 170 1.31 -13.47 14.31
N GLU A 171 1.92 -12.44 14.90
CA GLU A 171 1.64 -11.99 16.26
C GLU A 171 0.20 -11.45 16.42
N GLU A 172 -0.28 -10.68 15.44
CA GLU A 172 -1.66 -10.20 15.43
C GLU A 172 -2.66 -11.34 15.28
N ILE A 173 -2.34 -12.33 14.45
CA ILE A 173 -3.17 -13.52 14.27
C ILE A 173 -3.21 -14.33 15.56
N ALA A 174 -2.06 -14.49 16.25
CA ALA A 174 -1.95 -15.15 17.55
C ALA A 174 -2.87 -14.51 18.58
N LYS A 175 -2.78 -13.19 18.73
CA LYS A 175 -3.65 -12.41 19.63
C LYS A 175 -5.14 -12.56 19.31
N LEU A 176 -5.50 -12.53 18.02
CA LEU A 176 -6.90 -12.68 17.59
C LEU A 176 -7.48 -14.08 17.82
N ARG A 177 -6.63 -15.12 17.74
CA ARG A 177 -7.03 -16.51 17.95
C ARG A 177 -6.86 -16.97 19.42
N GLY A 178 -6.21 -16.17 20.26
CA GLY A 178 -5.90 -16.54 21.66
C GLY A 178 -4.95 -17.73 21.77
N LYS A 179 -4.05 -17.90 20.78
CA LYS A 179 -3.07 -19.00 20.70
C LYS A 179 -1.64 -18.47 20.81
N SER A 180 -0.71 -19.35 21.15
CA SER A 180 0.72 -19.02 21.13
C SER A 180 1.22 -18.91 19.67
N LEU A 181 2.33 -18.17 19.47
CA LEU A 181 2.98 -18.06 18.16
C LEU A 181 3.41 -19.42 17.60
N ASP A 182 3.95 -20.29 18.48
CA ASP A 182 4.41 -21.63 18.09
C ASP A 182 3.28 -22.52 17.57
N GLU A 183 2.05 -22.37 18.12
CA GLU A 183 0.87 -23.10 17.66
C GLU A 183 0.33 -22.59 16.31
N ILE A 184 0.74 -21.42 15.85
CA ILE A 184 0.29 -20.83 14.59
C ILE A 184 1.30 -21.07 13.47
N LEU A 185 2.59 -21.18 13.82
CA LEU A 185 3.68 -21.39 12.86
C LEU A 185 3.91 -22.87 12.53
N ASN A 186 3.44 -23.80 13.39
CA ASN A 186 3.40 -25.24 13.17
C ASN A 186 2.03 -25.71 12.68
#